data_d3c4176842eab080e9a901c7ba3714d1
#
_entry.id   d3c4176842eab080e9a901c7ba3714d1
#
_cell.length_a   1.000
_cell.length_b   1.000
_cell.length_c   1.000
_cell.angle_alpha   90.00
_cell.angle_beta   90.00
_cell.angle_gamma   90.00
#
_symmetry.space_group_name_H-M   'P 1'
#
loop_
_entity.id
_entity.type
_entity.pdbx_description
1 polymer ?
#
loop_
_entity_poly.entity_id
_entity_poly.type
_entity_poly.pdbx_seq_one_letter_code
_entity_poly.pdbx_strand_id
1 'polypeptide(L)'
;EGSLLILDLDGFKPVNDQLGHEIGDQLLRQVAKRFERSLGREALLARLGGDEFGVLVPGHEGLEVAQALRATLTYPFNVGGQEIRLDVSIGEAFHDPQNFRELPPLLKRADEAMYEAKRTKSGVFRWSEPIMRSTS
;
A
#
# COMPACT_ATOMS: atom_id res chain seq x y z
N GLU A 1 5.83 3.47 -18.39
CA GLU A 1 4.99 2.44 -17.82
C GLU A 1 5.44 2.08 -16.41
N GLY A 2 4.50 1.71 -15.59
CA GLY A 2 4.76 1.41 -14.21
C GLY A 2 3.47 1.24 -13.44
N SER A 3 3.61 1.04 -12.13
CA SER A 3 2.47 0.86 -11.25
C SER A 3 2.47 1.90 -10.14
N LEU A 4 1.27 2.31 -9.76
CA LEU A 4 1.06 3.05 -8.53
C LEU A 4 0.43 2.10 -7.53
N LEU A 5 1.04 2.00 -6.36
CA LEU A 5 0.50 1.22 -5.25
C LEU A 5 0.00 2.20 -4.18
N ILE A 6 -1.21 1.96 -3.70
CA ILE A 6 -1.74 2.67 -2.52
C ILE A 6 -1.85 1.63 -1.42
N LEU A 7 -1.26 1.94 -0.28
CA LEU A 7 -1.17 1.03 0.85
C LEU A 7 -1.84 1.65 2.07
N ASP A 8 -2.60 0.85 2.79
CA ASP A 8 -3.22 1.26 4.04
C ASP A 8 -2.94 0.20 5.09
N LEU A 9 -2.38 0.62 6.23
CA LEU A 9 -2.00 -0.31 7.29
C LEU A 9 -3.23 -0.83 8.02
N ASP A 10 -3.38 -2.14 8.06
CA ASP A 10 -4.46 -2.79 8.80
C ASP A 10 -4.03 -2.99 10.24
N GLY A 11 -4.85 -2.53 11.16
CA GLY A 11 -4.57 -2.67 12.59
C GLY A 11 -3.82 -1.51 13.22
N PHE A 12 -3.48 -0.49 12.44
CA PHE A 12 -2.74 0.64 12.99
C PHE A 12 -3.59 1.49 13.94
N LYS A 13 -4.83 1.77 13.56
CA LYS A 13 -5.67 2.65 14.36
C LYS A 13 -5.89 2.14 15.78
N PRO A 14 -6.23 0.85 16.00
CA PRO A 14 -6.33 0.32 17.36
C PRO A 14 -5.04 0.47 18.17
N VAL A 15 -3.89 0.28 17.53
CA VAL A 15 -2.60 0.45 18.21
C VAL A 15 -2.43 1.91 18.65
N ASN A 16 -2.70 2.83 17.75
CA ASN A 16 -2.59 4.25 18.04
C ASN A 16 -3.53 4.66 19.18
N ASP A 17 -4.77 4.16 19.15
CA ASP A 17 -5.76 4.47 20.18
C ASP A 17 -5.39 3.87 21.54
N GLN A 18 -4.80 2.69 21.58
CA GLN A 18 -4.47 2.00 22.83
C GLN A 18 -3.12 2.41 23.40
N LEU A 19 -2.13 2.62 22.58
CA LEU A 19 -0.76 2.88 23.01
C LEU A 19 -0.34 4.33 22.88
N GLY A 20 -1.15 5.17 22.27
CA GLY A 20 -0.91 6.59 22.13
C GLY A 20 -0.20 6.98 20.85
N HIS A 21 -0.28 8.27 20.53
CA HIS A 21 0.26 8.82 19.29
C HIS A 21 1.78 8.71 19.20
N GLU A 22 2.47 8.79 20.31
CA GLU A 22 3.93 8.70 20.32
C GLU A 22 4.40 7.33 19.86
N ILE A 23 3.78 6.28 20.38
CA ILE A 23 4.05 4.91 19.95
C ILE A 23 3.63 4.73 18.49
N GLY A 24 2.48 5.26 18.11
CA GLY A 24 1.99 5.22 16.73
C GLY A 24 2.97 5.87 15.75
N ASP A 25 3.52 7.03 16.11
CA ASP A 25 4.50 7.71 15.25
C ASP A 25 5.79 6.92 15.10
N GLN A 26 6.27 6.32 16.19
CA GLN A 26 7.46 5.48 16.13
C GLN A 26 7.21 4.25 15.27
N LEU A 27 6.03 3.65 15.40
CA LEU A 27 5.63 2.49 14.59
C LEU A 27 5.61 2.85 13.11
N LEU A 28 5.01 3.99 12.75
CA LEU A 28 4.97 4.44 11.36
C LEU A 28 6.37 4.64 10.78
N ARG A 29 7.30 5.18 11.58
CA ARG A 29 8.68 5.34 11.14
C ARG A 29 9.35 4.00 10.86
N GLN A 30 9.09 3.01 11.69
CA GLN A 30 9.64 1.68 11.49
C GLN A 30 9.04 1.01 10.24
N VAL A 31 7.73 1.19 10.03
CA VAL A 31 7.07 0.68 8.83
C VAL A 31 7.71 1.29 7.58
N ALA A 32 7.86 2.62 7.58
CA ALA A 32 8.45 3.32 6.44
C ALA A 32 9.87 2.81 6.14
N LYS A 33 10.68 2.59 7.17
CA LYS A 33 12.02 2.05 6.99
C LYS A 33 12.03 0.65 6.40
N ARG A 34 11.12 -0.22 6.85
CA ARG A 34 11.00 -1.56 6.28
C ARG A 34 10.63 -1.50 4.81
N PHE A 35 9.68 -0.64 4.47
CA PHE A 35 9.27 -0.47 3.08
C PHE A 35 10.42 0.05 2.24
N GLU A 36 11.13 1.07 2.71
CA GLU A 36 12.28 1.61 1.99
C GLU A 36 13.35 0.55 1.71
N ARG A 37 13.66 -0.27 2.70
CA ARG A 37 14.67 -1.33 2.56
C ARG A 37 14.24 -2.41 1.58
N SER A 38 12.94 -2.62 1.44
CA SER A 38 12.40 -3.62 0.52
C SER A 38 12.34 -3.12 -0.91
N LEU A 39 12.32 -1.81 -1.12
CA LEU A 39 12.17 -1.22 -2.44
C LEU A 39 13.50 -1.08 -3.14
N GLY A 40 13.48 -1.26 -4.47
CA GLY A 40 14.63 -0.97 -5.30
C GLY A 40 14.84 0.52 -5.46
N ARG A 41 15.97 0.91 -6.04
CA ARG A 41 16.33 2.31 -6.21
C ARG A 41 15.35 3.12 -7.03
N GLU A 42 14.71 2.47 -7.98
CA GLU A 42 13.84 3.17 -8.91
C GLU A 42 12.45 3.39 -8.36
N ALA A 43 12.08 2.69 -7.31
CA ALA A 43 10.77 2.85 -6.69
C ALA A 43 10.78 4.08 -5.79
N LEU A 44 9.66 4.76 -5.76
CA LEU A 44 9.50 5.97 -4.96
C LEU A 44 8.43 5.74 -3.91
N LEU A 45 8.78 5.91 -2.65
CA LEU A 45 7.87 5.77 -1.52
C LEU A 45 7.47 7.15 -1.00
N ALA A 46 6.19 7.34 -0.76
CA ALA A 46 5.69 8.56 -0.13
C ALA A 46 4.65 8.18 0.93
N ARG A 47 4.61 8.94 2.01
CA ARG A 47 3.54 8.84 2.98
C ARG A 47 2.46 9.82 2.58
N LEU A 48 1.24 9.31 2.38
CA LEU A 48 0.12 10.14 1.92
C LEU A 48 -0.64 10.78 3.06
N GLY A 49 -0.56 10.21 4.24
CA GLY A 49 -1.20 10.73 5.42
C GLY A 49 -1.58 9.61 6.38
N GLY A 50 -1.68 9.89 7.67
CA GLY A 50 -2.05 8.86 8.64
C GLY A 50 -1.25 7.59 8.45
N ASP A 51 -1.95 6.51 8.19
CA ASP A 51 -1.37 5.18 7.98
C ASP A 51 -1.38 4.77 6.50
N GLU A 52 -1.39 5.73 5.60
CA GLU A 52 -1.48 5.49 4.16
C GLU A 52 -0.17 5.85 3.46
N PHE A 53 0.27 4.99 2.57
CA PHE A 53 1.48 5.16 1.78
C PHE A 53 1.19 5.02 0.30
N GLY A 54 2.03 5.63 -0.52
CA GLY A 54 2.00 5.46 -1.96
C GLY A 54 3.37 5.01 -2.45
N VAL A 55 3.39 4.16 -3.45
CA VAL A 55 4.65 3.69 -4.05
C VAL A 55 4.51 3.73 -5.56
N LEU A 56 5.48 4.35 -6.21
CA LEU A 56 5.58 4.32 -7.67
C LEU A 56 6.64 3.29 -8.03
N VAL A 57 6.25 2.33 -8.86
CA VAL A 57 7.13 1.24 -9.28
C VAL A 57 7.24 1.26 -10.80
N PRO A 58 8.42 1.60 -11.37
CA PRO A 58 8.58 1.55 -12.81
C PRO A 58 8.50 0.12 -13.32
N GLY A 59 8.13 -0.03 -14.59
CA GLY A 59 8.10 -1.32 -15.25
C GLY A 59 6.88 -2.15 -14.91
N HIS A 60 7.05 -3.47 -14.87
CA HIS A 60 5.96 -4.41 -14.73
C HIS A 60 5.97 -5.19 -13.41
N GLU A 61 6.75 -4.74 -12.45
CA GLU A 61 6.97 -5.49 -11.21
C GLU A 61 6.08 -5.06 -10.05
N GLY A 62 5.01 -4.32 -10.33
CA GLY A 62 4.15 -3.76 -9.28
C GLY A 62 3.58 -4.79 -8.33
N LEU A 63 3.08 -5.92 -8.84
CA LEU A 63 2.50 -6.96 -7.98
C LEU A 63 3.57 -7.64 -7.13
N GLU A 64 4.74 -7.91 -7.70
CA GLU A 64 5.84 -8.52 -6.96
C GLU A 64 6.32 -7.59 -5.85
N VAL A 65 6.41 -6.30 -6.16
CA VAL A 65 6.78 -5.30 -5.15
C VAL A 65 5.72 -5.22 -4.06
N ALA A 66 4.43 -5.23 -4.43
CA ALA A 66 3.36 -5.21 -3.46
C ALA A 66 3.43 -6.41 -2.51
N GLN A 67 3.67 -7.61 -3.04
CA GLN A 67 3.79 -8.80 -2.21
C GLN A 67 5.03 -8.73 -1.30
N ALA A 68 6.13 -8.19 -1.81
CA ALA A 68 7.33 -8.01 -1.00
C ALA A 68 7.10 -7.03 0.14
N LEU A 69 6.40 -5.93 -0.12
CA LEU A 69 6.06 -4.96 0.92
C LEU A 69 5.20 -5.60 2.00
N ARG A 70 4.19 -6.35 1.58
CA ARG A 70 3.32 -7.04 2.54
C ARG A 70 4.11 -8.04 3.36
N ALA A 71 5.03 -8.75 2.74
CA ALA A 71 5.85 -9.76 3.44
C ALA A 71 6.73 -9.13 4.53
N THR A 72 7.14 -7.87 4.39
CA THR A 72 7.94 -7.21 5.42
C THR A 72 7.19 -7.08 6.74
N LEU A 73 5.87 -7.11 6.71
CA LEU A 73 5.04 -6.98 7.90
C LEU A 73 4.80 -8.30 8.60
N THR A 74 5.29 -9.40 8.04
CA THR A 74 5.22 -10.72 8.67
C THR A 74 5.94 -10.73 10.02
N TYR A 75 7.01 -9.96 10.13
CA TYR A 75 7.76 -9.85 11.37
C TYR A 75 7.17 -8.76 12.24
N PRO A 76 7.03 -9.01 13.54
CA PRO A 76 6.49 -7.99 14.43
C PRO A 76 7.42 -6.78 14.56
N PHE A 77 6.85 -5.67 15.01
CA PHE A 77 7.59 -4.47 15.36
C PHE A 77 7.77 -4.42 16.86
N ASN A 78 8.92 -3.93 17.31
CA ASN A 78 9.14 -3.65 18.71
C ASN A 78 9.22 -2.15 18.91
N VAL A 79 8.23 -1.61 19.60
CA VAL A 79 8.13 -0.16 19.83
C VAL A 79 7.80 0.05 21.29
N GLY A 80 8.64 0.81 22.00
CA GLY A 80 8.40 1.11 23.41
C GLY A 80 8.26 -0.15 24.29
N GLY A 81 8.98 -1.21 23.96
CA GLY A 81 8.89 -2.47 24.68
C GLY A 81 7.67 -3.31 24.32
N GLN A 82 6.87 -2.87 23.38
CA GLN A 82 5.66 -3.59 22.93
C GLN A 82 5.95 -4.31 21.63
N GLU A 83 5.45 -5.54 21.53
CA GLU A 83 5.47 -6.28 20.27
C GLU A 83 4.17 -6.01 19.52
N ILE A 84 4.28 -5.47 18.31
CA ILE A 84 3.12 -5.03 17.54
C ILE A 84 3.13 -5.72 16.17
N ARG A 85 1.99 -6.26 15.79
CA ARG A 85 1.81 -6.88 14.48
C ARG A 85 0.84 -6.07 13.66
N LEU A 86 1.21 -5.86 12.41
CA LEU A 86 0.37 -5.15 11.43
C LEU A 86 0.27 -5.96 10.15
N ASP A 87 -0.74 -5.68 9.38
CA ASP A 87 -0.83 -6.11 8.00
C ASP A 87 -1.09 -4.88 7.14
N VAL A 88 -1.23 -5.07 5.85
CA VAL A 88 -1.42 -3.96 4.92
C VAL A 88 -2.34 -4.41 3.79
N SER A 89 -3.22 -3.49 3.37
CA SER A 89 -4.04 -3.67 2.18
C SER A 89 -3.45 -2.82 1.08
N ILE A 90 -3.18 -3.41 -0.07
CA ILE A 90 -2.48 -2.74 -1.16
C ILE A 90 -3.33 -2.83 -2.44
N GLY A 91 -3.58 -1.67 -3.02
CA GLY A 91 -4.19 -1.58 -4.33
C GLY A 91 -3.16 -1.18 -5.36
N GLU A 92 -3.18 -1.81 -6.51
CA GLU A 92 -2.28 -1.51 -7.61
C GLU A 92 -3.07 -1.03 -8.82
N ALA A 93 -2.61 0.06 -9.42
CA ALA A 93 -3.07 0.50 -10.71
C ALA A 93 -1.86 0.59 -11.65
N PHE A 94 -1.92 -0.17 -12.73
CA PHE A 94 -0.84 -0.18 -13.71
C PHE A 94 -1.02 0.97 -14.68
N HIS A 95 0.06 1.72 -14.88
CA HIS A 95 0.08 2.83 -15.82
C HIS A 95 0.62 2.37 -17.17
N ASP A 96 -0.27 2.34 -18.14
CA ASP A 96 0.09 2.09 -19.53
C ASP A 96 0.04 3.44 -20.25
N PRO A 97 1.16 3.94 -20.80
CA PRO A 97 1.15 5.24 -21.46
C PRO A 97 0.15 5.36 -22.61
N GLN A 98 -0.29 4.25 -23.16
CA GLN A 98 -1.29 4.28 -24.22
C GLN A 98 -2.69 4.49 -23.69
N ASN A 99 -2.96 4.06 -22.46
CA ASN A 99 -4.30 4.12 -21.88
C ASN A 99 -4.45 5.17 -20.80
N PHE A 100 -3.38 5.43 -20.05
CA PHE A 100 -3.44 6.38 -18.93
C PHE A 100 -2.34 7.39 -19.08
N ARG A 101 -2.71 8.64 -19.20
CA ARG A 101 -1.76 9.71 -19.40
C ARG A 101 -1.62 10.62 -18.19
N GLU A 102 -2.55 10.52 -17.26
CA GLU A 102 -2.61 11.43 -16.14
C GLU A 102 -2.57 10.69 -14.81
N LEU A 103 -1.88 11.26 -13.85
CA LEU A 103 -1.74 10.69 -12.53
C LEU A 103 -3.05 10.64 -11.72
N PRO A 104 -3.92 11.67 -11.75
CA PRO A 104 -5.14 11.62 -10.93
C PRO A 104 -6.03 10.41 -11.20
N PRO A 105 -6.31 10.00 -12.44
CA PRO A 105 -7.05 8.75 -12.66
C PRO A 105 -6.33 7.52 -12.11
N LEU A 106 -5.01 7.52 -12.16
CA LEU A 106 -4.22 6.41 -11.64
C LEU A 106 -4.33 6.32 -10.11
N LEU A 107 -4.27 7.45 -9.42
CA LEU A 107 -4.48 7.50 -7.97
C LEU A 107 -5.84 6.94 -7.59
N LYS A 108 -6.88 7.37 -8.29
CA LYS A 108 -8.23 6.91 -8.00
C LYS A 108 -8.35 5.41 -8.17
N ARG A 109 -7.77 4.86 -9.23
CA ARG A 109 -7.81 3.43 -9.51
C ARG A 109 -7.06 2.61 -8.47
N ALA A 110 -5.87 3.08 -8.07
CA ALA A 110 -5.10 2.40 -7.04
C ALA A 110 -5.83 2.44 -5.70
N ASP A 111 -6.46 3.56 -5.38
CA ASP A 111 -7.23 3.70 -4.16
C ASP A 111 -8.45 2.78 -4.15
N GLU A 112 -9.16 2.69 -5.27
CA GLU A 112 -10.29 1.76 -5.42
C GLU A 112 -9.83 0.31 -5.24
N ALA A 113 -8.68 -0.04 -5.82
CA ALA A 113 -8.12 -1.39 -5.67
C ALA A 113 -7.72 -1.67 -4.23
N MET A 114 -7.15 -0.70 -3.53
CA MET A 114 -6.78 -0.84 -2.12
C MET A 114 -8.03 -1.08 -1.27
N TYR A 115 -9.09 -0.36 -1.55
CA TYR A 115 -10.35 -0.53 -0.85
C TYR A 115 -10.90 -1.95 -1.05
N GLU A 116 -10.78 -2.48 -2.28
CA GLU A 116 -11.19 -3.86 -2.56
C GLU A 116 -10.31 -4.88 -1.84
N ALA A 117 -9.01 -4.63 -1.77
CA ALA A 117 -8.11 -5.50 -1.01
C ALA A 117 -8.54 -5.56 0.46
N LYS A 118 -8.89 -4.41 1.01
CA LYS A 118 -9.33 -4.32 2.40
C LYS A 118 -10.68 -5.01 2.60
N ARG A 119 -11.63 -4.77 1.71
CA ARG A 119 -12.98 -5.33 1.80
C ARG A 119 -12.97 -6.86 1.69
N THR A 120 -12.16 -7.39 0.78
CA THR A 120 -12.09 -8.84 0.55
C THR A 120 -11.04 -9.53 1.40
N LYS A 121 -10.24 -8.75 2.15
CA LYS A 121 -9.13 -9.27 2.96
C LYS A 121 -8.12 -10.06 2.12
N SER A 122 -7.97 -9.68 0.86
CA SER A 122 -7.06 -10.34 -0.06
C SER A 122 -5.60 -9.89 0.10
N GLY A 123 -5.37 -8.77 0.77
CA GLY A 123 -4.07 -8.17 0.97
C GLY A 123 -3.62 -7.32 -0.19
N VAL A 124 -3.61 -7.85 -1.38
CA VAL A 124 -3.22 -7.12 -2.60
C VAL A 124 -4.31 -7.28 -3.64
N PHE A 125 -4.65 -6.19 -4.29
CA PHE A 125 -5.67 -6.19 -5.32
C PHE A 125 -5.21 -5.32 -6.49
N ARG A 126 -5.24 -5.87 -7.70
CA ARG A 126 -4.92 -5.11 -8.90
C ARG A 126 -6.20 -4.53 -9.48
N TRP A 127 -6.20 -3.23 -9.75
CA TRP A 127 -7.32 -2.61 -10.41
C TRP A 127 -7.47 -3.14 -11.83
N SER A 128 -8.69 -3.47 -12.19
CA SER A 128 -9.02 -3.84 -13.56
C SER A 128 -10.23 -3.04 -13.99
N GLU A 129 -10.30 -2.76 -15.26
CA GLU A 129 -11.43 -2.02 -15.80
C GLU A 129 -12.70 -2.82 -15.59
N PRO A 130 -13.76 -2.19 -15.04
CA PRO A 130 -15.02 -2.89 -14.86
C PRO A 130 -15.52 -3.41 -16.21
N ILE A 131 -15.93 -4.67 -16.23
CA ILE A 131 -16.53 -5.21 -17.43
C ILE A 131 -17.85 -4.52 -17.62
N MET A 132 -18.01 -3.88 -18.76
CA MET A 132 -19.26 -3.25 -19.10
C MET A 132 -20.28 -4.35 -19.34
N ARG A 133 -21.08 -4.50 -18.37
CA ARG A 133 -22.11 -5.47 -18.54
C ARG A 133 -23.19 -4.88 -19.35
N SER A 134 -23.05 -4.48 -20.26
CA SER A 134 -24.01 -3.87 -21.02
C SER A 134 -25.27 -4.45 -21.19
N THR A 135 -24.95 -4.58 -20.84
CA THR A 135 -25.35 -4.81 -21.00
C THR A 135 -26.01 -4.97 -21.12
N SER A 136 -25.90 -5.11 -20.93
CA SER A 136 -26.32 -5.33 -21.24
C SER A 136 -26.97 -5.18 -21.43
#